data_75535febf026bc1fa50daee20ff84cc3
#
_entry.id   75535febf026bc1fa50daee20ff84cc3
#
_cell.length_a   1.000
_cell.length_b   1.000
_cell.length_c   1.000
_cell.angle_alpha   90.00
_cell.angle_beta   90.00
_cell.angle_gamma   90.00
#
_symmetry.space_group_name_H-M   'P 1'
#
loop_
_entity.id
_entity.type
_entity.pdbx_description
1 polymer ?
#
loop_
_entity_poly.entity_id
_entity_poly.type
_entity_poly.pdbx_seq_one_letter_code
_entity_poly.pdbx_strand_id
1 'polypeptide(L)'
;MHSSVITFPGSNCDRDMDVALKKFGFKNKMVWHDDVELPKSDLVVLPGGFSYGDYLRCGSMASKSKIMKSILNFAQGGGKVMGICNGFQILVESGLLPGVLLRNKYLEFICKNIFVKANNKGNSYFKDDKKDVYEFHIAHNEGNYFCSKEQIKEINDNNQIALFYSDENGNVNEQSNPNGSLQNIAGVFNKQKNILGMMPHPERMIDPALSGEDGSIFFENLINNLK
;
A
#
# COMPACT_ATOMS: atom_id res chain seq x y z
N MET A 1 11.90 13.02 10.71
CA MET A 1 12.03 11.73 10.00
C MET A 1 12.32 11.98 8.54
N HIS A 2 13.04 11.07 7.90
CA HIS A 2 13.39 11.14 6.48
C HIS A 2 12.60 10.06 5.73
N SER A 3 12.06 10.41 4.57
CA SER A 3 11.39 9.45 3.68
C SER A 3 11.95 9.54 2.25
N SER A 4 11.82 8.45 1.52
CA SER A 4 12.09 8.39 0.09
C SER A 4 10.86 7.89 -0.64
N VAL A 5 10.36 8.65 -1.60
CA VAL A 5 9.31 8.24 -2.54
C VAL A 5 9.98 7.86 -3.86
N ILE A 6 9.75 6.63 -4.30
CA ILE A 6 10.37 6.08 -5.51
C ILE A 6 9.51 6.43 -6.71
N THR A 7 10.09 7.14 -7.68
CA THR A 7 9.39 7.54 -8.90
C THR A 7 9.79 6.61 -10.05
N PHE A 8 8.81 5.96 -10.66
CA PHE A 8 8.96 5.15 -11.87
C PHE A 8 8.39 5.90 -13.09
N PRO A 9 8.82 5.57 -14.30
CA PRO A 9 8.14 6.06 -15.50
C PRO A 9 6.65 5.71 -15.45
N GLY A 10 5.76 6.71 -15.49
CA GLY A 10 4.31 6.52 -15.35
C GLY A 10 3.76 6.54 -13.93
N SER A 11 4.57 6.74 -12.88
CA SER A 11 4.05 7.09 -11.55
C SER A 11 3.31 8.44 -11.62
N ASN A 12 2.11 8.51 -11.06
CA ASN A 12 1.31 9.73 -11.05
C ASN A 12 0.74 10.09 -9.66
N CYS A 13 0.85 9.19 -8.67
CA CYS A 13 0.51 9.46 -7.28
C CYS A 13 1.75 9.77 -6.42
N ASP A 14 2.91 9.88 -7.02
CA ASP A 14 4.17 10.20 -6.35
C ASP A 14 4.14 11.61 -5.74
N ARG A 15 3.51 12.57 -6.43
CA ARG A 15 3.30 13.94 -5.93
C ARG A 15 2.29 13.99 -4.78
N ASP A 16 1.19 13.24 -4.88
CA ASP A 16 0.19 13.15 -3.81
C ASP A 16 0.86 12.61 -2.52
N MET A 17 1.69 11.58 -2.69
CA MET A 17 2.45 11.00 -1.58
C MET A 17 3.50 11.97 -1.01
N ASP A 18 4.22 12.70 -1.85
CA ASP A 18 5.18 13.74 -1.41
C ASP A 18 4.49 14.82 -0.58
N VAL A 19 3.33 15.30 -1.04
CA VAL A 19 2.51 16.29 -0.32
C VAL A 19 2.05 15.73 1.02
N ALA A 20 1.53 14.49 1.04
CA ALA A 20 1.08 13.85 2.27
C ALA A 20 2.22 13.72 3.28
N LEU A 21 3.36 13.15 2.89
CA LEU A 21 4.51 12.97 3.78
C LEU A 21 5.03 14.29 4.34
N LYS A 22 5.12 15.34 3.52
CA LYS A 22 5.53 16.68 3.96
C LYS A 22 4.54 17.30 4.94
N LYS A 23 3.23 17.16 4.69
CA LYS A 23 2.17 17.62 5.59
C LYS A 23 2.33 17.02 6.99
N PHE A 24 2.73 15.76 7.06
CA PHE A 24 2.95 15.03 8.32
C PHE A 24 4.40 15.09 8.83
N GLY A 25 5.21 16.05 8.35
CA GLY A 25 6.51 16.41 8.92
C GLY A 25 7.70 15.54 8.47
N PHE A 26 7.56 14.76 7.41
CA PHE A 26 8.69 14.08 6.81
C PHE A 26 9.54 15.02 5.95
N LYS A 27 10.86 14.85 6.02
CA LYS A 27 11.80 15.39 5.04
C LYS A 27 11.89 14.39 3.89
N ASN A 28 10.98 14.55 2.92
CA ASN A 28 10.87 13.61 1.80
C ASN A 28 11.87 13.93 0.68
N LYS A 29 12.41 12.88 0.05
CA LYS A 29 13.17 12.91 -1.20
C LYS A 29 12.46 12.08 -2.26
N MET A 30 12.35 12.63 -3.46
CA MET A 30 11.97 11.88 -4.65
C MET A 30 13.20 11.16 -5.19
N VAL A 31 13.10 9.84 -5.41
CA VAL A 31 14.21 8.98 -5.85
C VAL A 31 13.81 8.34 -7.18
N TRP A 32 14.65 8.49 -8.19
CA TRP A 32 14.37 7.95 -9.51
C TRP A 32 14.67 6.45 -9.57
N HIS A 33 13.84 5.70 -10.27
CA HIS A 33 13.93 4.23 -10.34
C HIS A 33 15.27 3.69 -10.88
N ASP A 34 15.99 4.51 -11.64
CA ASP A 34 17.30 4.16 -12.22
C ASP A 34 18.49 4.50 -11.31
N ASP A 35 18.24 5.18 -10.18
CA ASP A 35 19.24 5.38 -9.14
C ASP A 35 19.64 4.03 -8.54
N VAL A 36 20.90 3.93 -8.13
CA VAL A 36 21.45 2.69 -7.54
C VAL A 36 21.40 2.75 -6.02
N GLU A 37 21.54 3.95 -5.44
CA GLU A 37 21.63 4.14 -4.01
C GLU A 37 20.35 4.75 -3.44
N LEU A 38 19.89 4.16 -2.34
CA LEU A 38 18.79 4.71 -1.56
C LEU A 38 19.34 5.73 -0.56
N PRO A 39 18.84 6.98 -0.55
CA PRO A 39 19.20 7.94 0.49
C PRO A 39 18.87 7.41 1.89
N LYS A 40 19.58 7.89 2.93
CA LYS A 40 19.25 7.57 4.32
C LYS A 40 17.78 7.92 4.59
N SER A 41 17.00 6.91 4.92
CA SER A 41 15.53 7.00 5.10
C SER A 41 15.09 6.21 6.32
N ASP A 42 14.06 6.72 6.99
CA ASP A 42 13.31 6.00 8.02
C ASP A 42 12.14 5.24 7.38
N LEU A 43 11.66 5.73 6.22
CA LEU A 43 10.56 5.15 5.44
C LEU A 43 10.87 5.23 3.94
N VAL A 44 10.61 4.14 3.23
CA VAL A 44 10.60 4.09 1.76
C VAL A 44 9.19 3.84 1.27
N VAL A 45 8.73 4.64 0.29
CA VAL A 45 7.39 4.51 -0.28
C VAL A 45 7.46 4.27 -1.78
N LEU A 46 6.79 3.21 -2.23
CA LEU A 46 6.49 2.97 -3.63
C LEU A 46 5.05 3.48 -3.87
N PRO A 47 4.88 4.60 -4.59
CA PRO A 47 3.58 5.24 -4.75
C PRO A 47 2.70 4.51 -5.76
N GLY A 48 1.44 4.93 -5.84
CA GLY A 48 0.53 4.54 -6.89
C GLY A 48 0.89 5.12 -8.26
N GLY A 49 0.20 4.63 -9.28
CA GLY A 49 0.37 5.06 -10.66
C GLY A 49 0.25 3.90 -11.63
N PHE A 50 0.84 4.09 -12.81
CA PHE A 50 0.87 3.12 -13.90
C PHE A 50 2.32 2.93 -14.36
N SER A 51 3.16 2.36 -13.47
CA SER A 51 4.59 2.22 -13.75
C SER A 51 4.84 1.48 -15.07
N TYR A 52 5.61 2.11 -15.95
CA TYR A 52 5.87 1.65 -17.32
C TYR A 52 4.60 1.42 -18.15
N GLY A 53 3.48 2.14 -17.86
CA GLY A 53 2.22 2.00 -18.55
C GLY A 53 1.50 0.67 -18.29
N ASP A 54 1.81 -0.02 -17.21
CA ASP A 54 1.28 -1.35 -16.85
C ASP A 54 1.48 -2.43 -17.93
N TYR A 55 2.52 -2.25 -18.78
CA TYR A 55 2.88 -3.25 -19.77
C TYR A 55 3.26 -4.58 -19.10
N LEU A 56 2.88 -5.70 -19.71
CA LEU A 56 2.95 -7.06 -19.19
C LEU A 56 1.95 -7.20 -18.03
N ARG A 57 2.43 -7.20 -16.80
CA ARG A 57 1.65 -7.22 -15.57
C ARG A 57 2.03 -6.01 -14.73
N CYS A 58 1.04 -5.37 -14.10
CA CYS A 58 1.26 -4.18 -13.28
C CYS A 58 2.39 -4.38 -12.27
N GLY A 59 3.34 -3.46 -12.21
CA GLY A 59 4.50 -3.54 -11.32
C GLY A 59 5.64 -4.46 -11.79
N SER A 60 5.43 -5.31 -12.79
CA SER A 60 6.43 -6.31 -13.22
C SER A 60 7.73 -5.69 -13.73
N MET A 61 7.66 -4.67 -14.59
CA MET A 61 8.85 -3.97 -15.08
C MET A 61 9.53 -3.16 -13.97
N ALA A 62 8.74 -2.46 -13.17
CA ALA A 62 9.24 -1.65 -12.04
C ALA A 62 10.00 -2.50 -11.01
N SER A 63 9.55 -3.74 -10.75
CA SER A 63 10.23 -4.67 -9.84
C SER A 63 11.67 -5.04 -10.25
N LYS A 64 12.06 -4.76 -11.51
CA LYS A 64 13.41 -5.00 -12.06
C LYS A 64 14.25 -3.72 -12.13
N SER A 65 13.74 -2.57 -11.71
CA SER A 65 14.49 -1.31 -11.71
C SER A 65 15.72 -1.37 -10.78
N LYS A 66 16.74 -0.59 -11.08
CA LYS A 66 18.03 -0.62 -10.35
C LYS A 66 17.86 -0.36 -8.85
N ILE A 67 17.02 0.62 -8.49
CA ILE A 67 16.76 0.99 -7.10
C ILE A 67 16.18 -0.15 -6.25
N MET A 68 15.49 -1.11 -6.87
CA MET A 68 14.84 -2.20 -6.15
C MET A 68 15.84 -3.07 -5.36
N LYS A 69 17.08 -3.20 -5.82
CA LYS A 69 18.13 -3.90 -5.06
C LYS A 69 18.41 -3.23 -3.72
N SER A 70 18.50 -1.90 -3.73
CA SER A 70 18.73 -1.12 -2.50
C SER A 70 17.51 -1.13 -1.58
N ILE A 71 16.30 -1.13 -2.15
CA ILE A 71 15.05 -1.27 -1.38
C ILE A 71 14.97 -2.67 -0.73
N LEU A 72 15.32 -3.72 -1.46
CA LEU A 72 15.38 -5.08 -0.91
C LEU A 72 16.34 -5.16 0.28
N ASN A 73 17.56 -4.64 0.14
CA ASN A 73 18.55 -4.62 1.23
C ASN A 73 18.05 -3.80 2.43
N PHE A 74 17.44 -2.65 2.19
CA PHE A 74 16.86 -1.79 3.22
C PHE A 74 15.75 -2.54 3.99
N ALA A 75 14.83 -3.19 3.27
CA ALA A 75 13.74 -3.96 3.85
C ALA A 75 14.23 -5.17 4.66
N GLN A 76 15.23 -5.91 4.14
CA GLN A 76 15.85 -7.05 4.84
C GLN A 76 16.58 -6.61 6.11
N GLY A 77 17.13 -5.40 6.14
CA GLY A 77 17.70 -4.77 7.33
C GLY A 77 16.65 -4.26 8.35
N GLY A 78 15.37 -4.53 8.13
CA GLY A 78 14.26 -4.10 9.01
C GLY A 78 13.73 -2.71 8.70
N GLY A 79 14.19 -2.07 7.64
CA GLY A 79 13.70 -0.77 7.17
C GLY A 79 12.22 -0.82 6.79
N LYS A 80 11.50 0.25 7.06
CA LYS A 80 10.05 0.34 6.79
C LYS A 80 9.79 0.68 5.34
N VAL A 81 9.01 -0.17 4.67
CA VAL A 81 8.62 0.02 3.26
C VAL A 81 7.10 0.01 3.14
N MET A 82 6.56 0.93 2.34
CA MET A 82 5.14 1.01 2.05
C MET A 82 4.90 1.05 0.55
N GLY A 83 3.99 0.22 0.05
CA GLY A 83 3.53 0.23 -1.33
C GLY A 83 2.04 0.52 -1.42
N ILE A 84 1.67 1.57 -2.15
CA ILE A 84 0.28 1.97 -2.37
C ILE A 84 -0.13 1.66 -3.80
N CYS A 85 -1.24 0.98 -4.00
CA CYS A 85 -1.81 0.64 -5.31
C CYS A 85 -0.74 0.01 -6.24
N ASN A 86 -0.24 0.71 -7.25
CA ASN A 86 0.85 0.22 -8.09
C ASN A 86 2.13 -0.13 -7.30
N GLY A 87 2.43 0.62 -6.23
CA GLY A 87 3.52 0.27 -5.31
C GLY A 87 3.31 -1.08 -4.62
N PHE A 88 2.08 -1.43 -4.26
CA PHE A 88 1.76 -2.76 -3.73
C PHE A 88 1.98 -3.84 -4.78
N GLN A 89 1.56 -3.60 -6.03
CA GLN A 89 1.83 -4.51 -7.15
C GLN A 89 3.33 -4.75 -7.33
N ILE A 90 4.15 -3.69 -7.27
CA ILE A 90 5.62 -3.79 -7.36
C ILE A 90 6.20 -4.63 -6.21
N LEU A 91 5.72 -4.44 -4.99
CA LEU A 91 6.20 -5.20 -3.82
C LEU A 91 5.88 -6.69 -3.93
N VAL A 92 4.72 -7.04 -4.46
CA VAL A 92 4.35 -8.44 -4.73
C VAL A 92 5.20 -9.03 -5.85
N GLU A 93 5.37 -8.31 -6.97
CA GLU A 93 6.18 -8.73 -8.12
C GLU A 93 7.67 -8.89 -7.77
N SER A 94 8.16 -8.13 -6.79
CA SER A 94 9.54 -8.25 -6.28
C SER A 94 9.73 -9.34 -5.22
N GLY A 95 8.65 -10.02 -4.80
CA GLY A 95 8.68 -11.04 -3.75
C GLY A 95 8.83 -10.49 -2.32
N LEU A 96 8.68 -9.18 -2.12
CA LEU A 96 8.73 -8.54 -0.80
C LEU A 96 7.43 -8.74 -0.01
N LEU A 97 6.32 -8.98 -0.69
CA LEU A 97 5.03 -9.32 -0.10
C LEU A 97 4.48 -10.62 -0.67
N PRO A 98 3.70 -11.38 0.10
CA PRO A 98 3.08 -12.62 -0.38
C PRO A 98 1.92 -12.36 -1.32
N GLY A 99 1.56 -13.36 -2.14
CA GLY A 99 0.40 -13.36 -3.03
C GLY A 99 0.68 -12.75 -4.40
N VAL A 100 -0.39 -12.44 -5.12
CA VAL A 100 -0.40 -11.78 -6.43
C VAL A 100 -1.58 -10.84 -6.54
N LEU A 101 -1.48 -9.82 -7.39
CA LEU A 101 -2.61 -8.94 -7.73
C LEU A 101 -3.05 -9.26 -9.16
N LEU A 102 -4.30 -9.67 -9.30
CA LEU A 102 -4.94 -10.05 -10.55
C LEU A 102 -5.88 -8.94 -11.04
N ARG A 103 -6.36 -9.09 -12.28
CA ARG A 103 -7.43 -8.22 -12.80
C ARG A 103 -8.65 -8.28 -11.92
N ASN A 104 -9.32 -7.15 -11.77
CA ASN A 104 -10.58 -7.05 -11.05
C ASN A 104 -11.61 -8.06 -11.58
N LYS A 105 -12.47 -8.57 -10.69
CA LYS A 105 -13.44 -9.63 -10.98
C LYS A 105 -14.28 -9.38 -12.26
N TYR A 106 -14.63 -8.12 -12.52
CA TYR A 106 -15.46 -7.73 -13.67
C TYR A 106 -14.67 -7.18 -14.85
N LEU A 107 -13.33 -7.25 -14.82
CA LEU A 107 -12.41 -6.76 -15.86
C LEU A 107 -12.55 -5.27 -16.17
N GLU A 108 -13.01 -4.49 -15.18
CA GLU A 108 -13.24 -3.04 -15.29
C GLU A 108 -12.25 -2.27 -14.43
N PHE A 109 -11.88 -1.07 -14.88
CA PHE A 109 -11.16 -0.11 -14.05
C PHE A 109 -12.13 0.45 -13.00
N ILE A 110 -11.78 0.31 -11.73
CA ILE A 110 -12.59 0.78 -10.62
C ILE A 110 -11.97 2.05 -10.05
N CYS A 111 -12.75 3.15 -10.03
CA CYS A 111 -12.37 4.42 -9.43
C CYS A 111 -13.51 4.91 -8.54
N LYS A 112 -13.39 4.74 -7.22
CA LYS A 112 -14.42 5.11 -6.25
C LYS A 112 -13.90 5.17 -4.83
N ASN A 113 -14.68 5.76 -3.92
CA ASN A 113 -14.50 5.61 -2.50
C ASN A 113 -14.96 4.22 -2.05
N ILE A 114 -14.25 3.66 -1.08
CA ILE A 114 -14.57 2.40 -0.43
C ILE A 114 -14.28 2.52 1.07
N PHE A 115 -14.89 1.64 1.84
CA PHE A 115 -14.53 1.49 3.25
C PHE A 115 -13.59 0.31 3.43
N VAL A 116 -12.65 0.47 4.35
CA VAL A 116 -11.76 -0.61 4.79
C VAL A 116 -11.79 -0.72 6.30
N LYS A 117 -11.78 -1.94 6.77
CA LYS A 117 -11.64 -2.27 8.19
C LYS A 117 -10.19 -2.65 8.50
N ALA A 118 -9.61 -1.99 9.49
CA ALA A 118 -8.30 -2.36 9.99
C ALA A 118 -8.34 -3.70 10.73
N ASN A 119 -7.36 -4.56 10.46
CA ASN A 119 -7.16 -5.76 11.25
C ASN A 119 -6.32 -5.40 12.49
N ASN A 120 -6.99 -5.22 13.62
CA ASN A 120 -6.35 -4.77 14.88
C ASN A 120 -5.40 -5.81 15.51
N LYS A 121 -5.31 -7.03 14.96
CA LYS A 121 -4.42 -8.09 15.46
C LYS A 121 -2.96 -7.79 15.10
N GLY A 122 -2.29 -7.01 15.97
CA GLY A 122 -0.87 -6.68 15.80
C GLY A 122 -0.55 -5.70 14.67
N ASN A 123 -1.54 -4.91 14.30
CA ASN A 123 -1.42 -3.83 13.32
C ASN A 123 -1.22 -2.50 14.04
N SER A 124 -0.01 -1.95 13.96
CA SER A 124 0.32 -0.69 14.59
C SER A 124 0.04 0.53 13.69
N TYR A 125 -0.12 0.34 12.38
CA TYR A 125 -0.34 1.42 11.41
C TYR A 125 -1.76 1.99 11.43
N PHE A 126 -2.71 1.21 11.95
CA PHE A 126 -4.13 1.58 12.05
C PHE A 126 -4.63 1.46 13.49
N LYS A 127 -3.76 1.75 14.45
CA LYS A 127 -4.13 1.68 15.86
C LYS A 127 -4.79 2.99 16.30
N ASP A 128 -6.09 3.06 16.11
CA ASP A 128 -6.93 4.06 16.77
C ASP A 128 -7.93 3.31 17.66
N ASP A 129 -7.96 3.63 18.95
CA ASP A 129 -8.91 3.02 19.91
C ASP A 129 -10.36 3.44 19.65
N LYS A 130 -10.59 4.44 18.77
CA LYS A 130 -11.90 5.02 18.47
C LYS A 130 -12.44 4.67 17.09
N LYS A 131 -11.57 4.26 16.16
CA LYS A 131 -11.93 4.03 14.75
C LYS A 131 -11.15 2.86 14.17
N ASP A 132 -11.87 1.89 13.61
CA ASP A 132 -11.29 0.73 12.89
C ASP A 132 -11.76 0.65 11.43
N VAL A 133 -12.67 1.52 11.02
CA VAL A 133 -13.20 1.64 9.65
C VAL A 133 -12.77 2.99 9.06
N TYR A 134 -12.17 2.96 7.87
CA TYR A 134 -11.65 4.13 7.17
C TYR A 134 -12.24 4.20 5.77
N GLU A 135 -12.52 5.41 5.30
CA GLU A 135 -12.90 5.66 3.92
C GLU A 135 -11.66 6.05 3.12
N PHE A 136 -11.38 5.34 2.01
CA PHE A 136 -10.27 5.64 1.11
C PHE A 136 -10.71 5.57 -0.35
N HIS A 137 -9.93 6.21 -1.22
CA HIS A 137 -10.05 6.04 -2.68
C HIS A 137 -9.37 4.75 -3.15
N ILE A 138 -9.95 4.13 -4.16
CA ILE A 138 -9.29 3.14 -5.01
C ILE A 138 -9.38 3.56 -6.48
N ALA A 139 -8.32 3.30 -7.26
CA ALA A 139 -8.26 3.58 -8.69
C ALA A 139 -7.34 2.55 -9.37
N HIS A 140 -7.89 1.42 -9.81
CA HIS A 140 -7.10 0.30 -10.35
C HIS A 140 -7.88 -0.62 -11.29
N ASN A 141 -7.17 -1.30 -12.18
CA ASN A 141 -7.66 -2.40 -13.02
C ASN A 141 -7.24 -3.77 -12.47
N GLU A 142 -6.11 -3.84 -11.75
CA GLU A 142 -5.52 -5.04 -11.17
C GLU A 142 -5.35 -4.87 -9.66
N GLY A 143 -6.43 -5.03 -8.90
CA GLY A 143 -6.44 -4.92 -7.43
C GLY A 143 -6.95 -6.16 -6.72
N ASN A 144 -7.30 -7.22 -7.46
CA ASN A 144 -7.83 -8.46 -6.94
C ASN A 144 -6.69 -9.30 -6.32
N TYR A 145 -6.55 -9.21 -5.00
CA TYR A 145 -5.53 -9.98 -4.27
C TYR A 145 -5.86 -11.48 -4.26
N PHE A 146 -4.89 -12.29 -4.63
CA PHE A 146 -5.00 -13.73 -4.68
C PHE A 146 -3.74 -14.40 -4.15
N CYS A 147 -3.89 -15.58 -3.53
CA CYS A 147 -2.78 -16.45 -3.11
C CYS A 147 -3.24 -17.90 -2.99
N SER A 148 -2.29 -18.84 -2.87
CA SER A 148 -2.61 -20.26 -2.69
C SER A 148 -3.26 -20.54 -1.33
N LYS A 149 -3.85 -21.74 -1.18
CA LYS A 149 -4.45 -22.19 0.09
C LYS A 149 -3.42 -22.27 1.22
N GLU A 150 -2.19 -22.64 0.90
CA GLU A 150 -1.09 -22.71 1.85
C GLU A 150 -0.66 -21.31 2.28
N GLN A 151 -0.49 -20.41 1.32
CA GLN A 151 -0.13 -19.02 1.58
C GLN A 151 -1.19 -18.28 2.41
N ILE A 152 -2.49 -18.43 2.11
CA ILE A 152 -3.53 -17.73 2.90
C ILE A 152 -3.58 -18.24 4.33
N LYS A 153 -3.31 -19.54 4.55
CA LYS A 153 -3.18 -20.08 5.90
C LYS A 153 -2.01 -19.44 6.64
N GLU A 154 -0.82 -19.36 6.01
CA GLU A 154 0.35 -18.71 6.62
C GLU A 154 0.10 -17.22 6.92
N ILE A 155 -0.53 -16.49 6.00
CA ILE A 155 -0.90 -15.08 6.15
C ILE A 155 -1.83 -14.90 7.37
N ASN A 156 -2.82 -15.76 7.53
CA ASN A 156 -3.74 -15.73 8.67
C ASN A 156 -3.04 -16.09 9.99
N ASP A 157 -2.26 -17.17 10.01
CA ASP A 157 -1.56 -17.65 11.20
C ASP A 157 -0.54 -16.61 11.73
N ASN A 158 0.09 -15.84 10.83
CA ASN A 158 1.03 -14.77 11.18
C ASN A 158 0.37 -13.38 11.33
N ASN A 159 -0.97 -13.26 11.24
CA ASN A 159 -1.70 -11.99 11.28
C ASN A 159 -1.12 -10.95 10.30
N GLN A 160 -0.87 -11.35 9.04
CA GLN A 160 -0.28 -10.48 8.02
C GLN A 160 -1.32 -9.65 7.26
N ILE A 161 -2.62 -9.90 7.42
CA ILE A 161 -3.65 -9.06 6.80
C ILE A 161 -3.67 -7.72 7.53
N ALA A 162 -3.48 -6.63 6.79
CA ALA A 162 -3.51 -5.27 7.32
C ALA A 162 -4.91 -4.67 7.30
N LEU A 163 -5.61 -4.82 6.17
CA LEU A 163 -6.90 -4.21 5.88
C LEU A 163 -7.81 -5.19 5.15
N PHE A 164 -9.10 -5.10 5.46
CA PHE A 164 -10.18 -5.75 4.71
C PHE A 164 -11.06 -4.70 4.04
N TYR A 165 -11.55 -4.96 2.83
CA TYR A 165 -12.69 -4.23 2.28
C TYR A 165 -13.93 -4.51 3.14
N SER A 166 -14.64 -3.46 3.52
CA SER A 166 -15.83 -3.51 4.37
C SER A 166 -16.92 -2.56 3.87
N ASP A 167 -18.07 -2.62 4.47
CA ASP A 167 -19.06 -1.54 4.40
C ASP A 167 -18.74 -0.43 5.42
N GLU A 168 -19.53 0.63 5.43
CA GLU A 168 -19.40 1.78 6.36
C GLU A 168 -19.52 1.39 7.85
N ASN A 169 -20.17 0.27 8.14
CA ASN A 169 -20.35 -0.27 9.48
C ASN A 169 -19.24 -1.28 9.88
N GLY A 170 -18.26 -1.50 8.99
CA GLY A 170 -17.15 -2.43 9.21
C GLY A 170 -17.51 -3.90 9.01
N ASN A 171 -18.63 -4.20 8.34
CA ASN A 171 -18.97 -5.57 7.99
C ASN A 171 -18.17 -6.00 6.76
N VAL A 172 -17.41 -7.08 6.93
CA VAL A 172 -16.62 -7.70 5.85
C VAL A 172 -17.49 -8.75 5.17
N ASN A 173 -18.03 -8.42 3.99
CA ASN A 173 -18.96 -9.27 3.25
C ASN A 173 -18.68 -9.22 1.73
N GLU A 174 -19.35 -10.04 0.94
CA GLU A 174 -19.11 -10.10 -0.51
C GLU A 174 -19.53 -8.79 -1.21
N GLN A 175 -20.57 -8.11 -0.72
CA GLN A 175 -21.08 -6.87 -1.31
C GLN A 175 -20.10 -5.71 -1.13
N SER A 176 -19.32 -5.72 -0.06
CA SER A 176 -18.28 -4.71 0.20
C SER A 176 -16.97 -4.96 -0.54
N ASN A 177 -16.84 -6.12 -1.22
CA ASN A 177 -15.65 -6.48 -1.99
C ASN A 177 -15.71 -5.85 -3.41
N PRO A 178 -14.92 -4.80 -3.70
CA PRO A 178 -15.07 -4.09 -4.97
C PRO A 178 -14.47 -4.85 -6.16
N ASN A 179 -13.48 -5.71 -5.94
CA ASN A 179 -12.59 -6.20 -6.99
C ASN A 179 -12.41 -7.73 -7.03
N GLY A 180 -13.02 -8.46 -6.09
CA GLY A 180 -12.94 -9.92 -6.01
C GLY A 180 -11.75 -10.44 -5.19
N SER A 181 -11.07 -9.58 -4.42
CA SER A 181 -9.97 -9.97 -3.54
C SER A 181 -10.34 -11.12 -2.61
N LEU A 182 -9.43 -12.09 -2.49
CA LEU A 182 -9.58 -13.22 -1.59
C LEU A 182 -9.79 -12.75 -0.15
N GLN A 183 -10.85 -13.25 0.53
CA GLN A 183 -11.21 -12.86 1.89
C GLN A 183 -11.35 -11.34 2.10
N ASN A 184 -11.75 -10.58 1.09
CA ASN A 184 -11.84 -9.12 1.12
C ASN A 184 -10.51 -8.41 1.46
N ILE A 185 -9.37 -9.03 1.25
CA ILE A 185 -8.06 -8.43 1.57
C ILE A 185 -7.83 -7.18 0.74
N ALA A 186 -7.65 -6.03 1.41
CA ALA A 186 -7.32 -4.74 0.81
C ALA A 186 -5.84 -4.36 0.99
N GLY A 187 -5.16 -4.99 1.95
CA GLY A 187 -3.73 -4.79 2.21
C GLY A 187 -3.13 -5.87 3.10
N VAL A 188 -1.84 -6.10 2.92
CA VAL A 188 -1.07 -7.13 3.66
C VAL A 188 0.28 -6.62 4.13
N PHE A 189 0.79 -7.25 5.18
CA PHE A 189 2.17 -7.11 5.66
C PHE A 189 3.03 -8.31 5.20
N ASN A 190 4.34 -8.09 5.16
CA ASN A 190 5.27 -9.21 5.22
C ASN A 190 5.29 -9.81 6.63
N LYS A 191 6.00 -10.93 6.81
CA LYS A 191 6.06 -11.67 8.09
C LYS A 191 6.65 -10.84 9.24
N GLN A 192 7.65 -9.99 8.96
CA GLN A 192 8.28 -9.10 9.94
C GLN A 192 7.47 -7.82 10.22
N LYS A 193 6.40 -7.58 9.48
CA LYS A 193 5.54 -6.37 9.58
C LYS A 193 6.29 -5.05 9.39
N ASN A 194 7.38 -5.06 8.66
CA ASN A 194 8.09 -3.85 8.26
C ASN A 194 7.79 -3.42 6.82
N ILE A 195 7.07 -4.24 6.06
CA ILE A 195 6.61 -3.91 4.70
C ILE A 195 5.09 -3.99 4.67
N LEU A 196 4.45 -2.91 4.25
CA LEU A 196 3.00 -2.82 4.04
C LEU A 196 2.70 -2.60 2.56
N GLY A 197 1.79 -3.39 1.99
CA GLY A 197 1.18 -3.13 0.70
C GLY A 197 -0.32 -3.00 0.83
N MET A 198 -0.92 -2.00 0.19
CA MET A 198 -2.37 -1.79 0.18
C MET A 198 -2.84 -1.17 -1.14
N MET A 199 -4.04 -1.55 -1.60
CA MET A 199 -4.63 -0.96 -2.81
C MET A 199 -5.24 0.42 -2.59
N PRO A 200 -5.87 0.73 -1.43
CA PRO A 200 -6.42 2.05 -1.15
C PRO A 200 -5.35 3.14 -1.00
N HIS A 201 -5.75 4.38 -1.32
CA HIS A 201 -4.91 5.58 -1.36
C HIS A 201 -5.15 6.50 -0.16
N PRO A 202 -4.47 6.31 1.00
CA PRO A 202 -4.61 7.20 2.15
C PRO A 202 -4.09 8.62 1.86
N GLU A 203 -3.09 8.77 0.96
CA GLU A 203 -2.50 10.05 0.59
C GLU A 203 -3.50 11.00 -0.09
N ARG A 204 -4.59 10.46 -0.60
CA ARG A 204 -5.67 11.24 -1.23
C ARG A 204 -6.81 11.62 -0.30
N MET A 205 -6.76 11.20 0.97
CA MET A 205 -7.79 11.45 1.99
C MET A 205 -7.19 12.19 3.20
N ILE A 206 -6.43 13.25 2.92
CA ILE A 206 -5.73 14.06 3.94
C ILE A 206 -6.24 15.50 4.05
N ASP A 207 -7.22 15.87 3.24
CA ASP A 207 -7.79 17.21 3.20
C ASP A 207 -9.31 17.14 3.07
N PRO A 208 -10.06 17.52 4.12
CA PRO A 208 -11.53 17.47 4.10
C PRO A 208 -12.15 18.40 3.05
N ALA A 209 -11.44 19.44 2.60
CA ALA A 209 -11.91 20.32 1.54
C ALA A 209 -11.87 19.67 0.15
N LEU A 210 -11.06 18.64 -0.03
CA LEU A 210 -10.88 17.96 -1.31
C LEU A 210 -11.61 16.61 -1.36
N SER A 211 -11.43 15.76 -0.37
CA SER A 211 -11.90 14.37 -0.46
C SER A 211 -12.21 13.69 0.88
N GLY A 212 -11.65 14.17 1.98
CA GLY A 212 -11.79 13.59 3.31
C GLY A 212 -10.49 13.60 4.10
N GLU A 213 -10.52 13.12 5.34
CA GLU A 213 -9.39 13.21 6.26
C GLU A 213 -8.97 11.87 6.92
N ASP A 214 -9.58 10.77 6.53
CA ASP A 214 -9.26 9.45 7.13
C ASP A 214 -7.81 9.03 6.88
N GLY A 215 -7.20 9.50 5.80
CA GLY A 215 -5.78 9.34 5.54
C GLY A 215 -4.88 10.07 6.55
N SER A 216 -5.36 11.16 7.14
CA SER A 216 -4.60 11.87 8.18
C SER A 216 -4.35 10.98 9.40
N ILE A 217 -5.37 10.22 9.82
CA ILE A 217 -5.26 9.26 10.94
C ILE A 217 -4.22 8.19 10.61
N PHE A 218 -4.22 7.68 9.36
CA PHE A 218 -3.22 6.71 8.91
C PHE A 218 -1.79 7.27 9.01
N PHE A 219 -1.53 8.49 8.51
CA PHE A 219 -0.20 9.09 8.55
C PHE A 219 0.25 9.45 9.97
N GLU A 220 -0.65 9.88 10.85
CA GLU A 220 -0.35 10.11 12.27
C GLU A 220 0.08 8.83 12.97
N ASN A 221 -0.64 7.73 12.75
CA ASN A 221 -0.27 6.42 13.25
C ASN A 221 1.05 5.92 12.67
N LEU A 222 1.29 6.12 11.37
CA LEU A 222 2.55 5.79 10.71
C LEU A 222 3.74 6.48 11.41
N ILE A 223 3.62 7.78 11.71
CA ILE A 223 4.65 8.55 12.43
C ILE A 223 4.92 7.96 13.82
N ASN A 224 3.86 7.63 14.55
CA ASN A 224 4.00 7.09 15.91
C ASN A 224 4.68 5.71 15.91
N ASN A 225 4.59 4.97 14.83
CA ASN A 225 5.23 3.66 14.67
C ASN A 225 6.67 3.71 14.14
N LEU A 226 7.12 4.88 13.68
CA LEU A 226 8.48 5.10 13.23
C LEU A 226 9.38 5.71 14.32
N LYS A 227 8.78 6.17 15.42
CA LYS A 227 9.48 6.65 16.62
C LYS A 227 9.83 5.50 17.55
#